data_38ff4bda7181bf52beeb33ccf786f6a8
#
_entry.id   38ff4bda7181bf52beeb33ccf786f6a8
#
_cell.length_a   1.000
_cell.length_b   1.000
_cell.length_c   1.000
_cell.angle_alpha   90.00
_cell.angle_beta   90.00
_cell.angle_gamma   90.00
#
_symmetry.space_group_name_H-M   'P 1'
#
loop_
_entity.id
_entity.type
_entity.pdbx_description
1 polymer ?
#
loop_
_entity_poly.entity_id
_entity_poly.type
_entity_poly.pdbx_seq_one_letter_code
_entity_poly.pdbx_strand_id
1 'polypeptide(L)'
;MATTTLSSASKEVTIGFGHPFVMIGERINPTGRKILAAEMKDGDYSRVVADAIAQVEAGAQMLDVNAGIPLADEPAILAESIRRVQAVVDVPISIDSSIIEALESGLAAYQGRALVNSTTGETEVLERVLPLVKKYDAAVVAISNDETGISEDPNERFKVAKKIVEHAADYGIKPQDVVVDPLVMPIGAISQAGNQVFELVRKLRSELKVNTTCGASNVSFGLPQRNGINNAFLPMLIAAGMTSAIVNPLHPELVQAIRAGDVLTGVDEGCTTWISSYKEPAKEGDNPRVERRRRRRA
;
A
#
# COMPACT_ATOMS: atom_id res chain seq x y z
N MET A 1 -3.11 -17.91 9.22
CA MET A 1 -3.07 -16.45 9.34
C MET A 1 -3.78 -15.87 8.13
N ALA A 2 -4.40 -14.70 8.24
CA ALA A 2 -5.16 -14.11 7.14
C ALA A 2 -4.23 -13.71 5.99
N THR A 3 -4.60 -14.07 4.77
CA THR A 3 -3.95 -13.63 3.53
C THR A 3 -4.99 -12.97 2.64
N THR A 4 -4.72 -11.75 2.19
CA THR A 4 -5.51 -11.02 1.20
C THR A 4 -4.86 -11.23 -0.15
N THR A 5 -5.52 -11.93 -1.06
CA THR A 5 -5.01 -12.12 -2.44
C THR A 5 -5.70 -11.14 -3.36
N LEU A 6 -4.91 -10.35 -4.06
CA LEU A 6 -5.31 -9.37 -5.07
C LEU A 6 -4.71 -9.79 -6.41
N SER A 7 -5.36 -9.46 -7.51
CA SER A 7 -4.83 -9.86 -8.81
C SER A 7 -5.01 -8.75 -9.86
N SER A 8 -4.06 -8.67 -10.78
CA SER A 8 -4.22 -8.05 -12.09
C SER A 8 -4.81 -9.06 -13.07
N ALA A 9 -4.69 -8.80 -14.36
CA ALA A 9 -5.13 -9.73 -15.40
C ALA A 9 -4.38 -11.08 -15.37
N SER A 10 -3.09 -11.10 -14.97
CA SER A 10 -2.27 -12.32 -14.99
C SER A 10 -1.37 -12.51 -13.76
N LYS A 11 -1.26 -11.55 -12.86
CA LYS A 11 -0.45 -11.64 -11.64
C LYS A 11 -1.29 -11.57 -10.38
N GLU A 12 -0.86 -12.31 -9.37
CA GLU A 12 -1.39 -12.24 -8.02
C GLU A 12 -0.37 -11.60 -7.07
N VAL A 13 -0.87 -10.84 -6.10
CA VAL A 13 -0.13 -10.30 -4.98
C VAL A 13 -0.83 -10.70 -3.70
N THR A 14 -0.08 -11.22 -2.75
CA THR A 14 -0.59 -11.62 -1.44
C THR A 14 -0.11 -10.65 -0.36
N ILE A 15 -1.04 -9.98 0.30
CA ILE A 15 -0.79 -9.24 1.54
C ILE A 15 -1.05 -10.19 2.69
N GLY A 16 -0.05 -10.42 3.55
CA GLY A 16 -0.24 -11.40 4.63
C GLY A 16 0.94 -11.52 5.58
N PHE A 17 0.67 -12.06 6.76
CA PHE A 17 1.71 -12.35 7.75
C PHE A 17 2.63 -13.47 7.27
N GLY A 18 3.95 -13.23 7.32
CA GLY A 18 4.95 -14.17 6.82
C GLY A 18 5.16 -14.13 5.30
N HIS A 19 4.52 -13.17 4.62
CA HIS A 19 4.81 -12.81 3.24
C HIS A 19 5.66 -11.54 3.18
N PRO A 20 6.42 -11.30 2.09
CA PRO A 20 7.15 -10.05 1.90
C PRO A 20 6.20 -8.84 2.00
N PHE A 21 6.70 -7.76 2.59
CA PHE A 21 5.94 -6.53 2.74
C PHE A 21 5.54 -5.97 1.37
N VAL A 22 4.26 -5.64 1.19
CA VAL A 22 3.74 -5.15 -0.08
C VAL A 22 3.83 -3.62 -0.16
N MET A 23 4.59 -3.13 -1.13
CA MET A 23 4.65 -1.71 -1.48
C MET A 23 3.56 -1.37 -2.49
N ILE A 24 2.66 -0.46 -2.13
CA ILE A 24 1.61 0.08 -2.99
C ILE A 24 2.09 1.47 -3.43
N GLY A 25 2.32 1.67 -4.72
CA GLY A 25 2.89 2.92 -5.25
C GLY A 25 1.89 4.08 -5.21
N GLU A 26 2.27 5.23 -4.61
CA GLU A 26 1.40 6.38 -4.32
C GLU A 26 1.36 7.47 -5.40
N ARG A 27 2.13 7.32 -6.51
CA ARG A 27 2.39 8.48 -7.39
C ARG A 27 1.23 8.85 -8.32
N ILE A 28 0.29 7.95 -8.58
CA ILE A 28 -0.89 8.26 -9.41
C ILE A 28 -1.97 8.86 -8.51
N ASN A 29 -1.70 10.06 -8.02
CA ASN A 29 -2.61 10.84 -7.18
C ASN A 29 -2.44 12.33 -7.50
N PRO A 30 -3.48 13.02 -7.99
CA PRO A 30 -3.42 14.44 -8.36
C PRO A 30 -3.33 15.39 -7.17
N THR A 31 -3.58 14.91 -5.93
CA THR A 31 -3.50 15.74 -4.72
C THR A 31 -2.09 16.29 -4.53
N GLY A 32 -1.97 17.63 -4.50
CA GLY A 32 -0.69 18.32 -4.41
C GLY A 32 0.17 18.29 -5.69
N ARG A 33 -0.29 17.63 -6.76
CA ARG A 33 0.41 17.50 -8.05
C ARG A 33 -0.35 18.26 -9.16
N LYS A 34 -0.25 19.58 -9.14
CA LYS A 34 -1.01 20.48 -10.03
C LYS A 34 -0.88 20.15 -11.51
N ILE A 35 0.31 19.74 -11.98
CA ILE A 35 0.53 19.38 -13.39
C ILE A 35 -0.21 18.09 -13.73
N LEU A 36 -0.09 17.05 -12.91
CA LEU A 36 -0.82 15.80 -13.09
C LEU A 36 -2.34 16.03 -13.11
N ALA A 37 -2.84 16.85 -12.16
CA ALA A 37 -4.26 17.18 -12.10
C ALA A 37 -4.76 17.89 -13.37
N ALA A 38 -4.00 18.83 -13.92
CA ALA A 38 -4.34 19.50 -15.16
C ALA A 38 -4.34 18.54 -16.36
N GLU A 39 -3.29 17.75 -16.52
CA GLU A 39 -3.17 16.76 -17.60
C GLU A 39 -4.32 15.75 -17.56
N MET A 40 -4.62 15.15 -16.41
CA MET A 40 -5.75 14.21 -16.26
C MET A 40 -7.10 14.86 -16.60
N LYS A 41 -7.31 16.10 -16.18
CA LYS A 41 -8.54 16.87 -16.48
C LYS A 41 -8.69 17.15 -17.98
N ASP A 42 -7.57 17.40 -18.67
CA ASP A 42 -7.53 17.66 -20.10
C ASP A 42 -7.51 16.37 -20.95
N GLY A 43 -7.55 15.18 -20.31
CA GLY A 43 -7.54 13.88 -20.96
C GLY A 43 -6.16 13.42 -21.41
N ASP A 44 -5.08 14.05 -20.93
CA ASP A 44 -3.72 13.59 -21.14
C ASP A 44 -3.26 12.70 -19.96
N TYR A 45 -3.15 11.40 -20.23
CA TYR A 45 -2.72 10.39 -19.26
C TYR A 45 -1.25 9.98 -19.41
N SER A 46 -0.45 10.72 -20.19
CA SER A 46 0.96 10.39 -20.44
C SER A 46 1.76 10.29 -19.16
N ARG A 47 1.52 11.19 -18.19
CA ARG A 47 2.17 11.17 -16.87
C ARG A 47 1.67 10.04 -15.98
N VAL A 48 0.39 9.69 -16.04
CA VAL A 48 -0.18 8.52 -15.35
C VAL A 48 0.56 7.26 -15.80
N VAL A 49 0.71 7.08 -17.11
CA VAL A 49 1.43 5.95 -17.72
C VAL A 49 2.91 5.93 -17.29
N ALA A 50 3.59 7.08 -17.38
CA ALA A 50 5.00 7.18 -16.97
C ALA A 50 5.19 6.87 -15.48
N ASP A 51 4.34 7.41 -14.61
CA ASP A 51 4.38 7.13 -13.17
C ASP A 51 4.08 5.66 -12.87
N ALA A 52 3.16 5.01 -13.60
CA ALA A 52 2.86 3.59 -13.43
C ALA A 52 4.08 2.72 -13.73
N ILE A 53 4.71 2.92 -14.88
CA ILE A 53 5.90 2.17 -15.30
C ILE A 53 7.04 2.38 -14.30
N ALA A 54 7.36 3.65 -13.98
CA ALA A 54 8.46 3.98 -13.09
C ALA A 54 8.31 3.35 -11.70
N GLN A 55 7.11 3.36 -11.13
CA GLN A 55 6.86 2.78 -9.81
C GLN A 55 7.02 1.25 -9.80
N VAL A 56 6.54 0.57 -10.84
CA VAL A 56 6.69 -0.89 -10.96
C VAL A 56 8.15 -1.28 -11.17
N GLU A 57 8.88 -0.55 -12.01
CA GLU A 57 10.33 -0.74 -12.20
C GLU A 57 11.12 -0.48 -10.91
N ALA A 58 10.68 0.47 -10.08
CA ALA A 58 11.27 0.73 -8.77
C ALA A 58 10.92 -0.34 -7.70
N GLY A 59 10.02 -1.27 -8.00
CA GLY A 59 9.70 -2.43 -7.16
C GLY A 59 8.36 -2.37 -6.45
N ALA A 60 7.43 -1.48 -6.83
CA ALA A 60 6.06 -1.53 -6.35
C ALA A 60 5.39 -2.83 -6.84
N GLN A 61 4.75 -3.55 -5.92
CA GLN A 61 3.99 -4.76 -6.24
C GLN A 61 2.53 -4.43 -6.62
N MET A 62 2.03 -3.28 -6.20
CA MET A 62 0.69 -2.74 -6.49
C MET A 62 0.79 -1.24 -6.75
N LEU A 63 -0.23 -0.67 -7.37
CA LEU A 63 -0.36 0.77 -7.56
C LEU A 63 -1.67 1.28 -6.96
N ASP A 64 -1.60 2.40 -6.25
CA ASP A 64 -2.76 3.17 -5.81
C ASP A 64 -3.09 4.20 -6.88
N VAL A 65 -4.35 4.25 -7.32
CA VAL A 65 -4.81 5.11 -8.40
C VAL A 65 -5.97 5.97 -7.90
N ASN A 66 -5.71 7.27 -7.81
CA ASN A 66 -6.66 8.30 -7.40
C ASN A 66 -6.86 9.31 -8.53
N ALA A 67 -8.08 9.81 -8.68
CA ALA A 67 -8.47 10.82 -9.68
C ALA A 67 -9.24 12.00 -9.07
N GLY A 68 -9.13 12.21 -7.76
CA GLY A 68 -9.82 13.28 -7.03
C GLY A 68 -9.33 14.67 -7.42
N ILE A 69 -9.93 15.22 -8.49
CA ILE A 69 -9.66 16.55 -9.00
C ILE A 69 -10.91 17.42 -8.78
N PRO A 70 -10.80 18.51 -8.02
CA PRO A 70 -11.96 19.38 -7.77
C PRO A 70 -12.65 19.85 -9.06
N LEU A 71 -13.97 19.75 -9.09
CA LEU A 71 -14.81 20.16 -10.22
C LEU A 71 -14.51 19.42 -11.54
N ALA A 72 -14.01 18.19 -11.47
CA ALA A 72 -13.85 17.33 -12.64
C ALA A 72 -14.79 16.11 -12.54
N ASP A 73 -14.95 15.39 -13.65
CA ASP A 73 -15.69 14.12 -13.70
C ASP A 73 -14.79 12.99 -13.18
N GLU A 74 -14.70 12.86 -11.85
CA GLU A 74 -13.84 11.88 -11.21
C GLU A 74 -14.15 10.43 -11.63
N PRO A 75 -15.43 9.98 -11.74
CA PRO A 75 -15.75 8.66 -12.23
C PRO A 75 -15.14 8.34 -13.60
N ALA A 76 -15.26 9.25 -14.56
CA ALA A 76 -14.73 9.07 -15.90
C ALA A 76 -13.20 9.06 -15.91
N ILE A 77 -12.57 10.00 -15.18
CA ILE A 77 -11.10 10.13 -15.11
C ILE A 77 -10.48 8.92 -14.40
N LEU A 78 -11.08 8.43 -13.32
CA LEU A 78 -10.58 7.26 -12.58
C LEU A 78 -10.65 6.00 -13.44
N ALA A 79 -11.79 5.75 -14.09
CA ALA A 79 -11.95 4.61 -14.99
C ALA A 79 -10.94 4.62 -16.15
N GLU A 80 -10.71 5.78 -16.76
CA GLU A 80 -9.72 5.91 -17.85
C GLU A 80 -8.30 5.75 -17.33
N SER A 81 -7.95 6.34 -16.17
CA SER A 81 -6.64 6.15 -15.52
C SER A 81 -6.36 4.68 -15.28
N ILE A 82 -7.32 3.91 -14.77
CA ILE A 82 -7.19 2.47 -14.54
C ILE A 82 -6.93 1.73 -15.85
N ARG A 83 -7.68 2.00 -16.93
CA ARG A 83 -7.45 1.38 -18.24
C ARG A 83 -6.05 1.68 -18.76
N ARG A 84 -5.56 2.94 -18.62
CA ARG A 84 -4.21 3.33 -19.06
C ARG A 84 -3.12 2.62 -18.27
N VAL A 85 -3.30 2.51 -16.95
CA VAL A 85 -2.35 1.80 -16.09
C VAL A 85 -2.29 0.31 -16.46
N GLN A 86 -3.44 -0.36 -16.58
CA GLN A 86 -3.49 -1.79 -16.92
C GLN A 86 -2.97 -2.11 -18.33
N ALA A 87 -2.96 -1.13 -19.23
CA ALA A 87 -2.41 -1.31 -20.57
C ALA A 87 -0.88 -1.37 -20.60
N VAL A 88 -0.19 -0.90 -19.57
CA VAL A 88 1.27 -0.74 -19.57
C VAL A 88 1.98 -1.49 -18.44
N VAL A 89 1.29 -1.85 -17.36
CA VAL A 89 1.84 -2.63 -16.24
C VAL A 89 0.86 -3.72 -15.81
N ASP A 90 1.42 -4.84 -15.37
CA ASP A 90 0.64 -6.00 -14.91
C ASP A 90 0.87 -6.19 -13.41
N VAL A 91 0.23 -5.32 -12.61
CA VAL A 91 0.20 -5.36 -11.14
C VAL A 91 -1.21 -5.05 -10.65
N PRO A 92 -1.64 -5.58 -9.49
CA PRO A 92 -2.94 -5.23 -8.92
C PRO A 92 -3.05 -3.74 -8.59
N ILE A 93 -4.28 -3.22 -8.62
CA ILE A 93 -4.57 -1.80 -8.36
C ILE A 93 -5.38 -1.66 -7.06
N SER A 94 -5.00 -0.68 -6.27
CA SER A 94 -5.79 -0.05 -5.23
C SER A 94 -6.56 1.11 -5.88
N ILE A 95 -7.89 1.03 -5.87
CA ILE A 95 -8.79 2.02 -6.49
C ILE A 95 -9.17 3.01 -5.39
N ASP A 96 -8.61 4.23 -5.46
CA ASP A 96 -8.72 5.23 -4.40
C ASP A 96 -9.69 6.35 -4.77
N SER A 97 -10.80 6.39 -4.04
CA SER A 97 -11.76 7.50 -4.09
C SER A 97 -12.65 7.51 -2.84
N SER A 98 -13.11 8.69 -2.45
CA SER A 98 -14.21 8.89 -1.49
C SER A 98 -15.59 8.99 -2.14
N ILE A 99 -15.66 9.00 -3.47
CA ILE A 99 -16.89 9.11 -4.25
C ILE A 99 -17.32 7.73 -4.72
N ILE A 100 -18.51 7.29 -4.33
CA ILE A 100 -19.02 5.94 -4.61
C ILE A 100 -19.12 5.67 -6.10
N GLU A 101 -19.60 6.65 -6.87
CA GLU A 101 -19.76 6.57 -8.31
C GLU A 101 -18.38 6.41 -9.01
N ALA A 102 -17.34 7.03 -8.45
CA ALA A 102 -15.97 6.88 -8.94
C ALA A 102 -15.42 5.50 -8.60
N LEU A 103 -15.63 5.00 -7.37
CA LEU A 103 -15.24 3.62 -7.00
C LEU A 103 -15.92 2.60 -7.91
N GLU A 104 -17.24 2.74 -8.16
CA GLU A 104 -17.98 1.81 -9.04
C GLU A 104 -17.46 1.87 -10.48
N SER A 105 -17.21 3.08 -11.00
CA SER A 105 -16.67 3.26 -12.34
C SER A 105 -15.26 2.68 -12.50
N GLY A 106 -14.42 2.87 -11.48
CA GLY A 106 -13.08 2.27 -11.41
C GLY A 106 -13.12 0.75 -11.37
N LEU A 107 -13.95 0.18 -10.49
CA LEU A 107 -14.15 -1.26 -10.37
C LEU A 107 -14.68 -1.89 -11.66
N ALA A 108 -15.61 -1.22 -12.34
CA ALA A 108 -16.15 -1.69 -13.63
C ALA A 108 -15.10 -1.65 -14.75
N ALA A 109 -14.12 -0.76 -14.68
CA ALA A 109 -13.04 -0.65 -15.66
C ALA A 109 -11.88 -1.63 -15.39
N TYR A 110 -11.79 -2.16 -14.16
CA TYR A 110 -10.68 -2.99 -13.72
C TYR A 110 -10.82 -4.45 -14.13
N GLN A 111 -9.71 -5.07 -14.52
CA GLN A 111 -9.62 -6.51 -14.80
C GLN A 111 -8.72 -7.17 -13.74
N GLY A 112 -9.31 -8.02 -12.91
CA GLY A 112 -8.65 -8.69 -11.80
C GLY A 112 -9.43 -8.51 -10.51
N ARG A 113 -8.77 -8.76 -9.37
CA ARG A 113 -9.31 -8.57 -8.02
C ARG A 113 -8.69 -7.31 -7.39
N ALA A 114 -9.44 -6.24 -7.30
CA ALA A 114 -8.99 -4.92 -6.82
C ALA A 114 -8.94 -4.84 -5.28
N LEU A 115 -8.19 -3.83 -4.80
CA LEU A 115 -8.31 -3.29 -3.44
C LEU A 115 -9.11 -1.97 -3.51
N VAL A 116 -10.28 -1.92 -2.89
CA VAL A 116 -11.05 -0.67 -2.77
C VAL A 116 -10.42 0.18 -1.67
N ASN A 117 -10.08 1.41 -1.97
CA ASN A 117 -9.52 2.39 -1.03
C ASN A 117 -10.41 3.65 -1.02
N SER A 118 -11.33 3.81 -0.06
CA SER A 118 -11.49 3.05 1.17
C SER A 118 -12.93 3.10 1.69
N THR A 119 -13.15 2.43 2.83
CA THR A 119 -14.31 2.65 3.69
C THR A 119 -13.86 3.18 5.05
N THR A 120 -14.78 3.82 5.77
CA THR A 120 -14.60 4.22 7.18
C THR A 120 -15.57 3.42 8.07
N GLY A 121 -15.50 3.62 9.40
CA GLY A 121 -16.47 3.06 10.35
C GLY A 121 -17.80 3.80 10.41
N GLU A 122 -17.99 4.85 9.61
CA GLU A 122 -19.26 5.55 9.49
C GLU A 122 -20.31 4.65 8.86
N THR A 123 -21.46 4.49 9.51
CA THR A 123 -22.49 3.55 9.07
C THR A 123 -22.96 3.82 7.65
N GLU A 124 -23.18 5.09 7.30
CA GLU A 124 -23.60 5.48 5.95
C GLU A 124 -22.56 5.09 4.89
N VAL A 125 -21.25 5.25 5.20
CA VAL A 125 -20.17 4.89 4.29
C VAL A 125 -20.09 3.38 4.11
N LEU A 126 -20.20 2.62 5.22
CA LEU A 126 -20.21 1.15 5.17
C LEU A 126 -21.35 0.60 4.30
N GLU A 127 -22.58 1.12 4.47
CA GLU A 127 -23.76 0.70 3.72
C GLU A 127 -23.64 1.01 2.20
N ARG A 128 -22.80 1.95 1.81
CA ARG A 128 -22.58 2.32 0.39
C ARG A 128 -21.38 1.57 -0.21
N VAL A 129 -20.29 1.42 0.51
CA VAL A 129 -19.04 0.81 0.00
C VAL A 129 -19.08 -0.71 0.02
N LEU A 130 -19.54 -1.34 1.12
CA LEU A 130 -19.47 -2.81 1.24
C LEU A 130 -20.28 -3.57 0.18
N PRO A 131 -21.46 -3.10 -0.28
CA PRO A 131 -22.15 -3.71 -1.41
C PRO A 131 -21.32 -3.72 -2.70
N LEU A 132 -20.54 -2.65 -2.98
CA LEU A 132 -19.65 -2.60 -4.15
C LEU A 132 -18.49 -3.59 -3.99
N VAL A 133 -17.86 -3.63 -2.81
CA VAL A 133 -16.80 -4.59 -2.52
C VAL A 133 -17.29 -6.02 -2.76
N LYS A 134 -18.49 -6.35 -2.31
CA LYS A 134 -19.12 -7.66 -2.53
C LYS A 134 -19.44 -7.91 -3.99
N LYS A 135 -20.04 -6.92 -4.67
CA LYS A 135 -20.44 -7.03 -6.09
C LYS A 135 -19.27 -7.35 -7.01
N TYR A 136 -18.11 -6.76 -6.74
CA TYR A 136 -16.91 -6.90 -7.56
C TYR A 136 -15.89 -7.91 -7.00
N ASP A 137 -16.24 -8.66 -5.95
CA ASP A 137 -15.34 -9.61 -5.27
C ASP A 137 -13.99 -8.98 -4.89
N ALA A 138 -14.00 -7.72 -4.49
CA ALA A 138 -12.80 -6.97 -4.14
C ALA A 138 -12.41 -7.18 -2.67
N ALA A 139 -11.19 -6.76 -2.31
CA ALA A 139 -10.84 -6.48 -0.92
C ALA A 139 -11.04 -4.98 -0.63
N VAL A 140 -11.03 -4.58 0.64
CA VAL A 140 -11.29 -3.20 1.04
C VAL A 140 -10.31 -2.71 2.10
N VAL A 141 -9.83 -1.49 1.94
CA VAL A 141 -9.14 -0.74 2.98
C VAL A 141 -10.16 -0.18 3.96
N ALA A 142 -9.99 -0.47 5.23
CA ALA A 142 -10.83 -0.03 6.34
C ALA A 142 -10.09 0.99 7.20
N ILE A 143 -10.38 2.28 7.03
CA ILE A 143 -9.78 3.35 7.83
C ILE A 143 -10.40 3.34 9.23
N SER A 144 -9.57 3.34 10.27
CA SER A 144 -9.97 3.19 11.67
C SER A 144 -10.49 4.50 12.31
N ASN A 145 -11.42 5.18 11.62
CA ASN A 145 -12.20 6.33 12.11
C ASN A 145 -13.70 6.13 11.83
N ASP A 146 -14.56 6.82 12.53
CA ASP A 146 -16.01 6.78 12.37
C ASP A 146 -16.66 8.16 12.59
N GLU A 147 -17.98 8.16 12.85
CA GLU A 147 -18.79 9.36 13.07
C GLU A 147 -18.26 10.24 14.23
N THR A 148 -17.49 9.67 15.14
CA THR A 148 -16.87 10.42 16.27
C THR A 148 -15.58 11.12 15.87
N GLY A 149 -15.10 10.88 14.66
CA GLY A 149 -13.85 11.42 14.11
C GLY A 149 -12.65 10.52 14.34
N ILE A 150 -11.46 11.13 14.37
CA ILE A 150 -10.18 10.42 14.51
C ILE A 150 -9.77 10.45 15.99
N SER A 151 -9.81 9.30 16.66
CA SER A 151 -9.34 9.19 18.04
C SER A 151 -7.81 9.08 18.10
N GLU A 152 -7.20 9.70 19.11
CA GLU A 152 -5.79 9.48 19.42
C GLU A 152 -5.54 8.19 20.22
N ASP A 153 -6.58 7.60 20.82
CA ASP A 153 -6.48 6.33 21.56
C ASP A 153 -6.45 5.13 20.60
N PRO A 154 -5.38 4.33 20.57
CA PRO A 154 -5.32 3.10 19.78
C PRO A 154 -6.43 2.10 20.08
N ASN A 155 -6.97 2.09 21.31
CA ASN A 155 -8.04 1.19 21.70
C ASN A 155 -9.38 1.59 21.06
N GLU A 156 -9.66 2.88 20.95
CA GLU A 156 -10.86 3.36 20.26
C GLU A 156 -10.75 3.07 18.75
N ARG A 157 -9.60 3.34 18.12
CA ARG A 157 -9.37 2.96 16.71
C ARG A 157 -9.50 1.45 16.50
N PHE A 158 -9.05 0.63 17.44
CA PHE A 158 -9.23 -0.82 17.37
C PHE A 158 -10.70 -1.22 17.40
N LYS A 159 -11.53 -0.57 18.24
CA LYS A 159 -12.97 -0.81 18.27
C LYS A 159 -13.63 -0.48 16.94
N VAL A 160 -13.25 0.64 16.33
CA VAL A 160 -13.74 1.03 14.99
C VAL A 160 -13.32 -0.01 13.93
N ALA A 161 -12.06 -0.42 13.91
CA ALA A 161 -11.58 -1.46 12.99
C ALA A 161 -12.38 -2.76 13.16
N LYS A 162 -12.66 -3.18 14.42
CA LYS A 162 -13.48 -4.34 14.72
C LYS A 162 -14.91 -4.16 14.20
N LYS A 163 -15.55 -3.01 14.44
CA LYS A 163 -16.87 -2.65 13.89
C LYS A 163 -16.92 -2.84 12.38
N ILE A 164 -15.91 -2.33 11.66
CA ILE A 164 -15.87 -2.46 10.18
C ILE A 164 -15.76 -3.93 9.76
N VAL A 165 -14.89 -4.71 10.40
CA VAL A 165 -14.72 -6.15 10.09
C VAL A 165 -16.01 -6.93 10.34
N GLU A 166 -16.73 -6.65 11.43
CA GLU A 166 -18.01 -7.26 11.76
C GLU A 166 -19.09 -6.88 10.74
N HIS A 167 -19.21 -5.60 10.37
CA HIS A 167 -20.14 -5.17 9.31
C HIS A 167 -19.81 -5.78 7.95
N ALA A 168 -18.54 -5.89 7.60
CA ALA A 168 -18.12 -6.54 6.36
C ALA A 168 -18.57 -8.00 6.30
N ALA A 169 -18.55 -8.71 7.44
CA ALA A 169 -19.03 -10.08 7.52
C ALA A 169 -20.53 -10.20 7.23
N ASP A 170 -21.36 -9.21 7.61
CA ASP A 170 -22.81 -9.19 7.32
C ASP A 170 -23.07 -9.13 5.79
N TYR A 171 -22.14 -8.55 5.01
CA TYR A 171 -22.18 -8.58 3.54
C TYR A 171 -21.49 -9.81 2.93
N GLY A 172 -21.00 -10.75 3.77
CA GLY A 172 -20.27 -11.94 3.33
C GLY A 172 -18.86 -11.65 2.82
N ILE A 173 -18.27 -10.54 3.23
CA ILE A 173 -16.86 -10.20 3.02
C ILE A 173 -16.07 -10.83 4.17
N LYS A 174 -15.04 -11.61 3.85
CA LYS A 174 -14.26 -12.31 4.85
C LYS A 174 -13.29 -11.37 5.57
N PRO A 175 -12.94 -11.62 6.86
CA PRO A 175 -11.99 -10.77 7.59
C PRO A 175 -10.63 -10.58 6.89
N GLN A 176 -10.15 -11.60 6.15
CA GLN A 176 -8.91 -11.49 5.38
C GLN A 176 -9.00 -10.51 4.20
N ASP A 177 -10.20 -10.18 3.75
CA ASP A 177 -10.42 -9.23 2.65
C ASP A 177 -10.66 -7.79 3.15
N VAL A 178 -10.56 -7.59 4.46
CA VAL A 178 -10.56 -6.27 5.10
C VAL A 178 -9.13 -5.94 5.53
N VAL A 179 -8.51 -4.97 4.85
CA VAL A 179 -7.16 -4.49 5.13
C VAL A 179 -7.27 -3.20 5.94
N VAL A 180 -6.91 -3.25 7.21
CA VAL A 180 -7.14 -2.11 8.11
C VAL A 180 -6.04 -1.06 7.95
N ASP A 181 -6.45 0.21 7.77
CA ASP A 181 -5.57 1.38 7.91
C ASP A 181 -5.64 1.91 9.35
N PRO A 182 -4.53 1.84 10.12
CA PRO A 182 -4.48 2.34 11.48
C PRO A 182 -4.47 3.87 11.56
N LEU A 183 -4.49 4.58 10.43
CA LEU A 183 -4.51 6.03 10.32
C LEU A 183 -3.25 6.70 10.88
N VAL A 184 -2.22 6.80 10.04
CA VAL A 184 -0.95 7.44 10.41
C VAL A 184 -1.10 8.95 10.46
N MET A 185 -0.99 9.53 11.66
CA MET A 185 -1.05 10.96 11.89
C MET A 185 0.35 11.60 11.83
N PRO A 186 0.45 12.90 11.45
CA PRO A 186 1.72 13.61 11.44
C PRO A 186 2.34 13.70 12.83
N ILE A 187 3.58 13.22 13.00
CA ILE A 187 4.28 13.25 14.28
C ILE A 187 4.60 14.67 14.73
N GLY A 188 4.66 15.63 13.79
CA GLY A 188 4.81 17.06 14.11
C GLY A 188 3.58 17.67 14.77
N ALA A 189 2.40 17.07 14.58
CA ALA A 189 1.16 17.50 15.24
C ALA A 189 0.88 16.68 16.52
N ILE A 190 1.14 15.38 16.49
CA ILE A 190 0.89 14.45 17.61
C ILE A 190 2.17 13.67 17.88
N SER A 191 2.91 14.07 18.92
CA SER A 191 4.24 13.52 19.26
C SER A 191 4.25 12.01 19.52
N GLN A 192 3.11 11.40 19.89
CA GLN A 192 2.96 9.97 20.12
C GLN A 192 2.39 9.20 18.92
N ALA A 193 2.16 9.87 17.78
CA ALA A 193 1.51 9.25 16.62
C ALA A 193 2.19 7.93 16.16
N GLY A 194 3.52 7.88 16.17
CA GLY A 194 4.26 6.67 15.83
C GLY A 194 3.97 5.51 16.80
N ASN A 195 4.04 5.78 18.11
CA ASN A 195 3.78 4.76 19.15
C ASN A 195 2.33 4.25 19.09
N GLN A 196 1.36 5.17 18.89
CA GLN A 196 -0.06 4.83 18.77
C GLN A 196 -0.30 3.87 17.60
N VAL A 197 0.32 4.13 16.46
CA VAL A 197 0.21 3.26 15.27
C VAL A 197 0.87 1.91 15.51
N PHE A 198 2.08 1.85 16.11
CA PHE A 198 2.74 0.58 16.41
C PHE A 198 1.92 -0.28 17.40
N GLU A 199 1.30 0.34 18.39
CA GLU A 199 0.42 -0.35 19.34
C GLU A 199 -0.81 -0.92 18.63
N LEU A 200 -1.49 -0.10 17.84
CA LEU A 200 -2.70 -0.52 17.10
C LEU A 200 -2.38 -1.64 16.12
N VAL A 201 -1.29 -1.55 15.36
CA VAL A 201 -0.86 -2.60 14.42
C VAL A 201 -0.63 -3.93 15.14
N ARG A 202 0.04 -3.92 16.31
CA ARG A 202 0.22 -5.16 17.11
C ARG A 202 -1.11 -5.76 17.56
N LYS A 203 -2.08 -4.93 17.98
CA LYS A 203 -3.44 -5.38 18.37
C LYS A 203 -4.20 -5.94 17.18
N LEU A 204 -4.20 -5.27 16.04
CA LEU A 204 -4.85 -5.74 14.81
C LEU A 204 -4.31 -7.11 14.39
N ARG A 205 -2.98 -7.29 14.45
CA ARG A 205 -2.33 -8.55 14.14
C ARG A 205 -2.69 -9.67 15.13
N SER A 206 -2.65 -9.40 16.43
CA SER A 206 -2.80 -10.44 17.48
C SER A 206 -4.25 -10.81 17.76
N GLU A 207 -5.16 -9.83 17.75
CA GLU A 207 -6.54 -10.00 18.17
C GLU A 207 -7.50 -10.19 16.99
N LEU A 208 -7.51 -9.28 16.00
CA LEU A 208 -8.37 -9.40 14.80
C LEU A 208 -7.77 -10.28 13.72
N LYS A 209 -6.42 -10.42 13.68
CA LYS A 209 -5.68 -11.21 12.69
C LYS A 209 -5.96 -10.76 11.25
N VAL A 210 -6.18 -9.46 11.05
CA VAL A 210 -6.41 -8.82 9.76
C VAL A 210 -5.11 -8.23 9.22
N ASN A 211 -5.02 -8.09 7.90
CA ASN A 211 -3.93 -7.39 7.24
C ASN A 211 -4.06 -5.87 7.40
N THR A 212 -2.96 -5.16 7.20
CA THR A 212 -2.89 -3.73 7.43
C THR A 212 -2.18 -3.01 6.29
N THR A 213 -2.59 -1.77 6.04
CA THR A 213 -1.95 -0.82 5.12
C THR A 213 -1.98 0.58 5.72
N CYS A 214 -1.22 1.52 5.17
CA CYS A 214 -1.35 2.94 5.53
C CYS A 214 -0.65 3.83 4.51
N GLY A 215 -1.04 5.09 4.44
CA GLY A 215 -0.26 6.16 3.82
C GLY A 215 0.94 6.50 4.69
N ALA A 216 2.06 5.76 4.57
CA ALA A 216 3.17 5.83 5.52
C ALA A 216 3.88 7.20 5.55
N SER A 217 3.89 7.92 4.42
CA SER A 217 4.48 9.26 4.31
C SER A 217 3.80 10.33 5.17
N ASN A 218 2.59 10.05 5.69
CA ASN A 218 1.84 10.97 6.56
C ASN A 218 2.57 11.22 7.88
N VAL A 219 3.33 10.25 8.40
CA VAL A 219 4.07 10.40 9.67
C VAL A 219 4.98 11.62 9.69
N SER A 220 5.59 11.95 8.58
CA SER A 220 6.56 13.04 8.44
C SER A 220 5.99 14.33 7.86
N PHE A 221 4.66 14.41 7.65
CA PHE A 221 4.04 15.57 7.02
C PHE A 221 4.37 16.87 7.76
N GLY A 222 4.75 17.90 6.99
CA GLY A 222 5.12 19.21 7.52
C GLY A 222 6.54 19.31 8.11
N LEU A 223 7.29 18.21 8.19
CA LEU A 223 8.66 18.22 8.74
C LEU A 223 9.72 18.33 7.63
N PRO A 224 10.90 18.88 7.93
CA PRO A 224 12.04 18.85 7.02
C PRO A 224 12.66 17.44 6.98
N GLN A 225 13.42 17.12 5.91
CA GLN A 225 14.16 15.86 5.76
C GLN A 225 13.27 14.61 5.94
N ARG A 226 12.06 14.64 5.39
CA ARG A 226 11.01 13.63 5.52
C ARG A 226 11.50 12.21 5.26
N ASN A 227 12.37 12.03 4.27
CA ASN A 227 12.88 10.70 3.88
C ASN A 227 13.57 9.97 5.04
N GLY A 228 14.33 10.68 5.89
CA GLY A 228 14.97 10.07 7.06
C GLY A 228 13.95 9.48 8.04
N ILE A 229 12.84 10.20 8.27
CA ILE A 229 11.76 9.73 9.16
C ILE A 229 11.02 8.55 8.51
N ASN A 230 10.65 8.68 7.23
CA ASN A 230 9.92 7.63 6.51
C ASN A 230 10.73 6.32 6.43
N ASN A 231 12.04 6.43 6.14
CA ASN A 231 12.93 5.27 6.04
C ASN A 231 13.14 4.55 7.38
N ALA A 232 13.08 5.28 8.51
CA ALA A 232 13.12 4.68 9.84
C ALA A 232 11.76 4.08 10.24
N PHE A 233 10.67 4.78 9.93
CA PHE A 233 9.32 4.40 10.32
C PHE A 233 8.85 3.08 9.71
N LEU A 234 9.14 2.83 8.43
CA LEU A 234 8.68 1.63 7.73
C LEU A 234 9.23 0.32 8.31
N PRO A 235 10.55 0.15 8.59
CA PRO A 235 11.02 -1.05 9.28
C PRO A 235 10.40 -1.23 10.68
N MET A 236 10.14 -0.14 11.39
CA MET A 236 9.45 -0.20 12.70
C MET A 236 8.00 -0.67 12.56
N LEU A 237 7.28 -0.22 11.51
CA LEU A 237 5.93 -0.70 11.17
C LEU A 237 5.93 -2.19 10.83
N ILE A 238 6.87 -2.64 9.98
CA ILE A 238 7.04 -4.05 9.61
C ILE A 238 7.28 -4.91 10.86
N ALA A 239 8.17 -4.46 11.75
CA ALA A 239 8.44 -5.13 13.01
C ALA A 239 7.23 -5.14 13.97
N ALA A 240 6.35 -4.13 13.89
CA ALA A 240 5.08 -4.12 14.62
C ALA A 240 4.04 -5.08 14.03
N GLY A 241 4.20 -5.50 12.76
CA GLY A 241 3.32 -6.44 12.07
C GLY A 241 2.49 -5.85 10.93
N MET A 242 2.84 -4.66 10.44
CA MET A 242 2.27 -4.09 9.21
C MET A 242 2.57 -5.00 8.02
N THR A 243 1.61 -5.19 7.12
CA THR A 243 1.73 -6.11 5.99
C THR A 243 1.84 -5.42 4.62
N SER A 244 1.43 -4.17 4.53
CA SER A 244 1.58 -3.34 3.32
C SER A 244 1.59 -1.86 3.68
N ALA A 245 2.01 -1.00 2.75
CA ALA A 245 1.84 0.45 2.86
C ALA A 245 1.81 1.13 1.49
N ILE A 246 1.10 2.25 1.42
CA ILE A 246 1.07 3.17 0.29
C ILE A 246 2.27 4.10 0.46
N VAL A 247 3.21 4.03 -0.49
CA VAL A 247 4.52 4.66 -0.40
C VAL A 247 5.01 5.17 -1.76
N ASN A 248 6.03 6.02 -1.76
CA ASN A 248 6.72 6.42 -2.99
C ASN A 248 7.92 5.49 -3.28
N PRO A 249 7.80 4.51 -4.17
CA PRO A 249 8.88 3.57 -4.47
C PRO A 249 10.04 4.19 -5.26
N LEU A 250 9.85 5.42 -5.79
CA LEU A 250 10.89 6.14 -6.51
C LEU A 250 12.03 6.68 -5.60
N HIS A 251 11.92 6.44 -4.28
CA HIS A 251 12.99 6.68 -3.31
C HIS A 251 13.72 5.36 -3.02
N PRO A 252 14.90 5.11 -3.61
CA PRO A 252 15.59 3.81 -3.49
C PRO A 252 15.93 3.46 -2.04
N GLU A 253 16.26 4.45 -1.21
CA GLU A 253 16.57 4.24 0.22
C GLU A 253 15.34 3.76 1.00
N LEU A 254 14.14 4.18 0.61
CA LEU A 254 12.88 3.71 1.21
C LEU A 254 12.63 2.24 0.85
N VAL A 255 12.79 1.89 -0.42
CA VAL A 255 12.68 0.51 -0.90
C VAL A 255 13.71 -0.39 -0.21
N GLN A 256 14.94 0.11 -0.04
CA GLN A 256 15.99 -0.60 0.69
C GLN A 256 15.61 -0.80 2.17
N ALA A 257 15.05 0.23 2.83
CA ALA A 257 14.61 0.13 4.22
C ALA A 257 13.49 -0.91 4.41
N ILE A 258 12.54 -0.97 3.48
CA ILE A 258 11.45 -1.98 3.49
C ILE A 258 12.04 -3.39 3.35
N ARG A 259 12.92 -3.61 2.36
CA ARG A 259 13.57 -4.92 2.16
C ARG A 259 14.43 -5.33 3.37
N ALA A 260 15.09 -4.36 4.00
CA ALA A 260 15.81 -4.61 5.25
C ALA A 260 14.85 -5.02 6.38
N GLY A 261 13.65 -4.47 6.42
CA GLY A 261 12.59 -4.88 7.34
C GLY A 261 12.22 -6.36 7.16
N ASP A 262 12.03 -6.83 5.93
CA ASP A 262 11.73 -8.24 5.61
C ASP A 262 12.89 -9.17 6.05
N VAL A 263 14.15 -8.76 5.82
CA VAL A 263 15.33 -9.50 6.30
C VAL A 263 15.34 -9.60 7.82
N LEU A 264 15.17 -8.46 8.52
CA LEU A 264 15.26 -8.39 9.99
C LEU A 264 14.11 -9.11 10.71
N THR A 265 12.96 -9.24 10.06
CA THR A 265 11.80 -9.99 10.59
C THR A 265 11.80 -11.46 10.18
N GLY A 266 12.78 -11.91 9.39
CA GLY A 266 12.93 -13.29 8.96
C GLY A 266 12.00 -13.70 7.83
N VAL A 267 11.34 -12.75 7.17
CA VAL A 267 10.46 -13.01 6.02
C VAL A 267 11.29 -13.32 4.77
N ASP A 268 12.40 -12.61 4.55
CA ASP A 268 13.38 -12.94 3.50
C ASP A 268 14.34 -14.03 3.99
N GLU A 269 13.89 -15.29 3.93
CA GLU A 269 14.67 -16.43 4.39
C GLU A 269 16.01 -16.54 3.64
N GLY A 270 17.10 -16.66 4.42
CA GLY A 270 18.46 -16.72 3.87
C GLY A 270 18.90 -15.44 3.16
N CYS A 271 18.21 -14.34 3.35
CA CYS A 271 18.48 -13.05 2.71
C CYS A 271 18.54 -13.14 1.18
N THR A 272 17.74 -14.02 0.58
CA THR A 272 17.84 -14.34 -0.86
C THR A 272 17.43 -13.16 -1.74
N THR A 273 16.34 -12.48 -1.40
CA THR A 273 15.87 -11.29 -2.11
C THR A 273 16.82 -10.12 -1.93
N TRP A 274 17.32 -9.92 -0.70
CA TRP A 274 18.31 -8.89 -0.40
C TRP A 274 19.59 -9.09 -1.21
N ILE A 275 20.18 -10.30 -1.16
CA ILE A 275 21.43 -10.61 -1.87
C ILE A 275 21.24 -10.44 -3.38
N SER A 276 20.16 -10.92 -3.97
CA SER A 276 19.90 -10.79 -5.41
C SER A 276 19.71 -9.34 -5.85
N SER A 277 19.12 -8.50 -4.97
CA SER A 277 18.85 -7.09 -5.28
C SER A 277 20.09 -6.19 -5.16
N TYR A 278 21.05 -6.53 -4.31
CA TYR A 278 22.18 -5.65 -3.95
C TYR A 278 23.57 -6.29 -4.16
N LYS A 279 23.64 -7.51 -4.66
CA LYS A 279 24.92 -8.13 -5.00
C LYS A 279 25.52 -7.41 -6.21
N GLU A 280 26.70 -6.85 -6.04
CA GLU A 280 27.46 -6.33 -7.18
C GLU A 280 27.68 -7.43 -8.23
N PRO A 281 27.51 -7.15 -9.52
CA PRO A 281 27.89 -8.09 -10.56
C PRO A 281 29.36 -8.47 -10.37
N ALA A 282 29.67 -9.78 -10.45
CA ALA A 282 31.04 -10.24 -10.33
C ALA A 282 31.90 -9.49 -11.36
N LYS A 283 32.94 -8.79 -10.91
CA LYS A 283 33.89 -8.14 -11.80
C LYS A 283 34.44 -9.20 -12.75
N GLU A 284 34.41 -8.93 -14.07
CA GLU A 284 35.06 -9.78 -15.06
C GLU A 284 36.51 -9.94 -14.66
N GLY A 285 36.89 -11.14 -14.22
CA GLY A 285 38.22 -11.47 -13.70
C GLY A 285 38.27 -12.19 -12.35
N ASP A 286 37.24 -12.10 -11.52
CA ASP A 286 37.14 -12.82 -10.26
C ASP A 286 36.65 -14.26 -10.47
N ASN A 287 37.53 -15.10 -10.99
CA ASN A 287 37.28 -16.55 -11.04
C ASN A 287 37.77 -17.18 -9.73
N PRO A 288 36.88 -17.53 -8.78
CA PRO A 288 37.27 -18.05 -7.46
C PRO A 288 38.08 -19.34 -7.53
N ARG A 289 38.11 -20.02 -8.70
CA ARG A 289 38.97 -21.19 -8.94
C ARG A 289 40.43 -20.83 -9.14
N VAL A 290 40.75 -19.63 -9.60
CA VAL A 290 42.14 -19.19 -9.83
C VAL A 290 42.80 -18.73 -8.55
N GLU A 291 42.07 -18.06 -7.66
CA GLU A 291 42.59 -17.61 -6.37
C GLU A 291 42.86 -18.79 -5.40
N ARG A 292 41.98 -19.81 -5.35
CA ARG A 292 42.23 -21.02 -4.58
C ARG A 292 43.46 -21.83 -5.05
N ARG A 293 43.79 -21.75 -6.35
CA ARG A 293 45.05 -22.38 -6.87
C ARG A 293 46.29 -21.56 -6.52
N ARG A 294 46.21 -20.22 -6.46
CA ARG A 294 47.36 -19.38 -6.01
C ARG A 294 47.66 -19.54 -4.54
N ARG A 295 46.65 -19.62 -3.65
CA ARG A 295 46.83 -19.84 -2.19
C ARG A 295 47.28 -21.26 -1.83
N ARG A 296 47.21 -22.24 -2.73
CA ARG A 296 47.73 -23.61 -2.53
C ARG A 296 49.17 -23.79 -3.07
N ARG A 297 49.73 -22.76 -3.71
CA ARG A 297 51.10 -22.80 -4.25
C ARG A 297 52.05 -21.78 -3.62
N ALA A 298 51.60 -20.99 -2.67
CA ALA A 298 52.34 -20.17 -1.74
C ALA A 298 52.37 -20.84 -0.34
#